data_8604443dcf1a69834f7d4d16c0dbcfa0
#
_entry.id   8604443dcf1a69834f7d4d16c0dbcfa0
#
_cell.length_a   1.000
_cell.length_b   1.000
_cell.length_c   1.000
_cell.angle_alpha   90.00
_cell.angle_beta   90.00
_cell.angle_gamma   90.00
#
_symmetry.space_group_name_H-M   'P 1'
#
loop_
_entity.id
_entity.type
_entity.pdbx_description
1 polymer ?
#
loop_
_entity_poly.entity_id
_entity_poly.type
_entity_poly.pdbx_seq_one_letter_code
_entity_poly.pdbx_strand_id
1 'polypeptide(L)'
;TDGEIVSRTAGMLGKPLLPWQRYVADVAGEIDPATGTYYYDRVVLSTPRQCGKSTLIDTEDTRNALLGPDRKIYYLAQTGKDAEKHFKDFVQQLSKSKLAPFALKPRLSNGGMEQRFGNGSFICPLAVTKVAGHGTQMDKFTIDEAFSLDDETGKLILDGMAPTMNTRLHFTGVQPQIWITSTEGTADSTFLNGLLDSFRAGNVPTRTCWFDFGIPDDADPEDFQTILKWHPAAGLLWDVRQLRDFREQFAGNEAGWARAFGNRRDNGV
;
A
#
# COMPACT_ATOMS: atom_id res chain seq x y z
N THR A 1 6.98 13.98 12.12
CA THR A 1 6.25 12.98 11.31
C THR A 1 4.76 13.00 11.60
N ASP A 2 3.95 12.63 10.62
CA ASP A 2 2.50 12.43 10.73
C ASP A 2 2.13 11.03 11.32
N GLY A 3 3.10 10.13 11.48
CA GLY A 3 2.88 8.75 11.89
C GLY A 3 2.09 8.56 13.18
N GLU A 4 2.20 9.48 14.14
CA GLU A 4 1.38 9.44 15.36
C GLU A 4 -0.12 9.63 15.05
N ILE A 5 -0.45 10.53 14.13
CA ILE A 5 -1.84 10.76 13.73
C ILE A 5 -2.37 9.60 12.90
N VAL A 6 -1.54 9.03 12.02
CA VAL A 6 -1.84 7.79 11.29
C VAL A 6 -2.15 6.66 12.28
N SER A 7 -1.34 6.47 13.32
CA SER A 7 -1.57 5.45 14.35
C SER A 7 -2.89 5.66 15.12
N ARG A 8 -3.22 6.90 15.47
CA ARG A 8 -4.51 7.23 16.09
C ARG A 8 -5.67 6.95 15.15
N THR A 9 -5.52 7.27 13.86
CA THR A 9 -6.52 6.96 12.82
C THR A 9 -6.79 5.46 12.74
N ALA A 10 -5.74 4.63 12.76
CA ALA A 10 -5.86 3.17 12.82
C ALA A 10 -6.65 2.68 14.04
N GLY A 11 -6.34 3.24 15.22
CA GLY A 11 -7.09 2.95 16.46
C GLY A 11 -8.57 3.34 16.36
N MET A 12 -8.87 4.46 15.72
CA MET A 12 -10.24 4.92 15.48
C MET A 12 -10.97 4.05 14.45
N LEU A 13 -10.26 3.50 13.45
CA LEU A 13 -10.79 2.50 12.52
C LEU A 13 -10.99 1.11 13.17
N GLY A 14 -10.52 0.91 14.41
CA GLY A 14 -10.66 -0.36 15.13
C GLY A 14 -9.58 -1.39 14.80
N LYS A 15 -8.50 -0.99 14.12
CA LYS A 15 -7.36 -1.83 13.76
C LYS A 15 -6.05 -1.12 14.08
N PRO A 16 -5.61 -1.10 15.35
CA PRO A 16 -4.33 -0.49 15.74
C PRO A 16 -3.17 -1.01 14.89
N LEU A 17 -2.23 -0.12 14.55
CA LEU A 17 -1.06 -0.48 13.76
C LEU A 17 -0.16 -1.46 14.51
N LEU A 18 0.34 -2.44 13.80
CA LEU A 18 1.45 -3.28 14.23
C LEU A 18 2.76 -2.47 14.24
N PRO A 19 3.80 -2.90 14.99
CA PRO A 19 5.06 -2.17 15.06
C PRO A 19 5.68 -1.82 13.71
N TRP A 20 5.69 -2.76 12.76
CA TRP A 20 6.21 -2.51 11.43
C TRP A 20 5.39 -1.49 10.62
N GLN A 21 4.06 -1.53 10.76
CA GLN A 21 3.16 -0.57 10.10
C GLN A 21 3.37 0.83 10.68
N ARG A 22 3.55 0.92 12.01
CA ARG A 22 3.86 2.18 12.68
C ARG A 22 5.20 2.74 12.17
N TYR A 23 6.23 1.91 12.06
CA TYR A 23 7.52 2.33 11.52
C TYR A 23 7.40 2.88 10.09
N VAL A 24 6.67 2.18 9.21
CA VAL A 24 6.41 2.68 7.84
C VAL A 24 5.67 4.00 7.87
N ALA A 25 4.62 4.14 8.68
CA ALA A 25 3.86 5.38 8.80
C ALA A 25 4.71 6.54 9.34
N ASP A 26 5.60 6.28 10.31
CA ASP A 26 6.50 7.28 10.87
C ASP A 26 7.48 7.82 9.82
N VAL A 27 8.06 6.95 9.00
CA VAL A 27 9.02 7.35 7.95
C VAL A 27 8.27 7.99 6.77
N ALA A 28 7.24 7.33 6.23
CA ALA A 28 6.49 7.87 5.08
C ALA A 28 5.83 9.22 5.38
N GLY A 29 5.49 9.45 6.65
CA GLY A 29 4.89 10.68 7.16
C GLY A 29 5.90 11.73 7.61
N GLU A 30 7.21 11.59 7.34
CA GLU A 30 8.19 12.62 7.68
C GLU A 30 7.87 13.96 7.03
N ILE A 31 8.01 15.03 7.82
CA ILE A 31 7.72 16.40 7.39
C ILE A 31 9.03 17.11 7.10
N ASP A 32 9.12 17.67 5.90
CA ASP A 32 10.23 18.55 5.53
C ASP A 32 10.10 19.89 6.29
N PRO A 33 11.05 20.21 7.16
CA PRO A 33 10.99 21.46 7.94
C PRO A 33 11.07 22.73 7.08
N ALA A 34 11.59 22.64 5.84
CA ALA A 34 11.66 23.78 4.94
C ALA A 34 10.30 24.10 4.30
N THR A 35 9.45 23.12 4.09
CA THR A 35 8.16 23.28 3.39
C THR A 35 6.96 23.06 4.30
N GLY A 36 7.12 22.41 5.44
CA GLY A 36 6.04 22.08 6.38
C GLY A 36 5.10 20.97 5.89
N THR A 37 5.45 20.28 4.81
CA THR A 37 4.65 19.18 4.26
C THR A 37 5.49 17.91 4.12
N TYR A 38 4.90 16.80 3.63
CA TYR A 38 5.61 15.52 3.51
C TYR A 38 6.90 15.64 2.72
N TYR A 39 7.98 15.07 3.27
CA TYR A 39 9.27 15.00 2.59
C TYR A 39 9.24 14.03 1.42
N TYR A 40 8.65 12.84 1.62
CA TYR A 40 8.57 11.80 0.60
C TYR A 40 7.33 11.97 -0.27
N ASP A 41 7.50 11.96 -1.58
CA ASP A 41 6.41 11.93 -2.57
C ASP A 41 6.17 10.51 -3.12
N ARG A 42 7.09 9.58 -2.87
CA ARG A 42 6.98 8.17 -3.24
C ARG A 42 7.31 7.26 -2.07
N VAL A 43 6.44 6.29 -1.84
CA VAL A 43 6.60 5.23 -0.83
C VAL A 43 6.51 3.88 -1.54
N VAL A 44 7.52 3.05 -1.40
CA VAL A 44 7.55 1.70 -1.97
C VAL A 44 7.62 0.69 -0.83
N LEU A 45 6.70 -0.26 -0.83
CA LEU A 45 6.55 -1.23 0.26
C LEU A 45 6.44 -2.65 -0.31
N SER A 46 7.48 -3.44 -0.10
CA SER A 46 7.49 -4.88 -0.37
C SER A 46 7.33 -5.64 0.95
N THR A 47 6.32 -6.51 1.03
CA THR A 47 6.01 -7.26 2.25
C THR A 47 5.52 -8.67 1.93
N PRO A 48 5.77 -9.66 2.81
CA PRO A 48 5.16 -10.97 2.67
C PRO A 48 3.62 -10.88 2.82
N ARG A 49 2.95 -11.94 2.44
CA ARG A 49 1.48 -12.07 2.64
C ARG A 49 1.13 -12.20 4.11
N GLN A 50 -0.13 -11.97 4.46
CA GLN A 50 -0.67 -12.11 5.81
C GLN A 50 0.02 -11.23 6.87
N CYS A 51 0.60 -10.10 6.45
CA CYS A 51 1.27 -9.16 7.35
C CYS A 51 0.39 -7.97 7.79
N GLY A 52 -0.79 -7.79 7.19
CA GLY A 52 -1.68 -6.68 7.50
C GLY A 52 -1.47 -5.43 6.62
N LYS A 53 -0.89 -5.57 5.43
CA LYS A 53 -0.63 -4.48 4.47
C LYS A 53 -1.88 -3.60 4.23
N SER A 54 -3.03 -4.21 3.99
CA SER A 54 -4.30 -3.50 3.73
C SER A 54 -4.72 -2.60 4.89
N THR A 55 -4.46 -2.99 6.14
CA THR A 55 -4.75 -2.13 7.30
C THR A 55 -3.96 -0.83 7.26
N LEU A 56 -2.68 -0.89 6.89
CA LEU A 56 -1.86 0.31 6.73
C LEU A 56 -2.37 1.19 5.59
N ILE A 57 -2.68 0.60 4.43
CA ILE A 57 -3.22 1.31 3.26
C ILE A 57 -4.52 2.03 3.62
N ASP A 58 -5.50 1.32 4.19
CA ASP A 58 -6.79 1.90 4.59
C ASP A 58 -6.63 3.05 5.58
N THR A 59 -5.67 2.90 6.50
CA THR A 59 -5.39 3.92 7.51
C THR A 59 -4.77 5.17 6.88
N GLU A 60 -3.77 4.99 6.02
CA GLU A 60 -3.11 6.09 5.31
C GLU A 60 -4.08 6.82 4.36
N ASP A 61 -4.93 6.08 3.64
CA ASP A 61 -5.95 6.66 2.77
C ASP A 61 -6.97 7.47 3.58
N THR A 62 -7.44 6.93 4.71
CA THR A 62 -8.37 7.61 5.61
C THR A 62 -7.72 8.84 6.23
N ARG A 63 -6.49 8.74 6.75
CA ARG A 63 -5.76 9.89 7.29
C ARG A 63 -5.59 10.98 6.23
N ASN A 64 -5.23 10.61 5.01
CA ASN A 64 -5.07 11.56 3.92
C ASN A 64 -6.39 12.25 3.55
N ALA A 65 -7.52 11.53 3.54
CA ALA A 65 -8.84 12.11 3.33
C ALA A 65 -9.25 13.10 4.43
N LEU A 66 -8.75 12.91 5.66
CA LEU A 66 -9.06 13.78 6.80
C LEU A 66 -8.02 14.90 7.01
N LEU A 67 -6.92 14.92 6.25
CA LEU A 67 -5.81 15.86 6.40
C LEU A 67 -6.20 17.31 6.03
N GLY A 68 -7.16 17.49 5.15
CA GLY A 68 -7.62 18.80 4.69
C GLY A 68 -8.88 18.69 3.85
N PRO A 69 -9.43 19.80 3.34
CA PRO A 69 -10.62 19.78 2.50
C PRO A 69 -10.30 19.28 1.08
N ASP A 70 -11.32 18.71 0.44
CA ASP A 70 -11.35 18.37 -0.99
C ASP A 70 -10.18 17.47 -1.46
N ARG A 71 -9.70 16.57 -0.59
CA ARG A 71 -8.64 15.64 -0.90
C ARG A 71 -9.15 14.51 -1.79
N LYS A 72 -8.34 14.11 -2.77
CA LYS A 72 -8.64 13.12 -3.80
C LYS A 72 -7.73 11.91 -3.64
N ILE A 73 -8.27 10.83 -3.08
CA ILE A 73 -7.52 9.61 -2.78
C ILE A 73 -8.00 8.48 -3.68
N TYR A 74 -7.06 7.82 -4.34
CA TYR A 74 -7.35 6.73 -5.25
C TYR A 74 -6.56 5.48 -4.89
N TYR A 75 -7.21 4.33 -5.09
CA TYR A 75 -6.67 3.02 -4.83
C TYR A 75 -6.80 2.15 -6.09
N LEU A 76 -5.70 1.55 -6.51
CA LEU A 76 -5.60 0.60 -7.61
C LEU A 76 -5.14 -0.75 -7.07
N ALA A 77 -5.79 -1.84 -7.48
CA ALA A 77 -5.36 -3.21 -7.21
C ALA A 77 -5.11 -3.97 -8.52
N GLN A 78 -4.73 -5.23 -8.43
CA GLN A 78 -4.43 -6.11 -9.56
C GLN A 78 -5.54 -6.09 -10.62
N THR A 79 -6.79 -6.16 -10.19
CA THR A 79 -7.96 -6.02 -11.08
C THR A 79 -8.94 -4.99 -10.52
N GLY A 80 -9.81 -4.47 -11.39
CA GLY A 80 -10.90 -3.60 -10.94
C GLY A 80 -11.83 -4.29 -9.94
N LYS A 81 -12.05 -5.60 -10.06
CA LYS A 81 -12.87 -6.39 -9.12
C LYS A 81 -12.21 -6.51 -7.75
N ASP A 82 -10.88 -6.66 -7.70
CA ASP A 82 -10.14 -6.73 -6.44
C ASP A 82 -10.18 -5.36 -5.74
N ALA A 83 -9.98 -4.26 -6.49
CA ALA A 83 -10.10 -2.92 -5.96
C ALA A 83 -11.51 -2.64 -5.41
N GLU A 84 -12.57 -3.06 -6.12
CA GLU A 84 -13.95 -2.92 -5.66
C GLU A 84 -14.25 -3.76 -4.41
N LYS A 85 -13.73 -4.97 -4.33
CA LYS A 85 -13.88 -5.84 -3.16
C LYS A 85 -13.21 -5.22 -1.95
N HIS A 86 -11.93 -4.84 -2.09
CA HIS A 86 -11.19 -4.16 -1.03
C HIS A 86 -11.93 -2.90 -0.54
N PHE A 87 -12.42 -2.10 -1.46
CA PHE A 87 -13.17 -0.88 -1.16
C PHE A 87 -14.46 -1.16 -0.37
N LYS A 88 -15.22 -2.20 -0.72
CA LYS A 88 -16.45 -2.59 0.02
C LYS A 88 -16.11 -3.01 1.44
N ASP A 89 -15.05 -3.79 1.63
CA ASP A 89 -14.57 -4.22 2.96
C ASP A 89 -14.12 -3.01 3.79
N PHE A 90 -13.40 -2.07 3.20
CA PHE A 90 -13.01 -0.81 3.82
C PHE A 90 -14.23 0.02 4.26
N VAL A 91 -15.20 0.23 3.36
CA VAL A 91 -16.43 1.00 3.67
C VAL A 91 -17.22 0.37 4.81
N GLN A 92 -17.33 -0.98 4.82
CA GLN A 92 -17.97 -1.71 5.91
C GLN A 92 -17.24 -1.50 7.25
N GLN A 93 -15.91 -1.52 7.25
CA GLN A 93 -15.11 -1.25 8.44
C GLN A 93 -15.29 0.20 8.90
N LEU A 94 -15.18 1.16 8.01
CA LEU A 94 -15.34 2.58 8.30
C LEU A 94 -16.71 2.89 8.92
N SER A 95 -17.79 2.28 8.41
CA SER A 95 -19.15 2.47 8.91
C SER A 95 -19.36 1.97 10.36
N LYS A 96 -18.52 1.06 10.83
CA LYS A 96 -18.57 0.51 12.21
C LYS A 96 -17.54 1.16 13.13
N SER A 97 -16.74 2.08 12.62
CA SER A 97 -15.61 2.69 13.33
C SER A 97 -16.00 3.99 14.03
N LYS A 98 -15.10 4.51 14.87
CA LYS A 98 -15.25 5.83 15.48
C LYS A 98 -15.18 6.97 14.46
N LEU A 99 -14.77 6.70 13.24
CA LEU A 99 -14.70 7.66 12.15
C LEU A 99 -16.00 7.72 11.31
N ALA A 100 -16.96 6.83 11.56
CA ALA A 100 -18.25 6.82 10.86
C ALA A 100 -18.96 8.19 10.80
N PRO A 101 -18.94 9.02 11.87
CA PRO A 101 -19.59 10.35 11.83
C PRO A 101 -18.99 11.33 10.81
N PHE A 102 -17.74 11.11 10.36
CA PHE A 102 -17.09 11.94 9.35
C PHE A 102 -17.34 11.46 7.92
N ALA A 103 -17.83 10.23 7.76
CA ALA A 103 -18.11 9.59 6.48
C ALA A 103 -19.54 9.86 6.03
N LEU A 104 -19.72 10.22 4.77
CA LEU A 104 -21.05 10.32 4.15
C LEU A 104 -21.48 8.95 3.62
N LYS A 105 -22.74 8.83 3.21
CA LYS A 105 -23.27 7.61 2.61
C LYS A 105 -22.41 7.20 1.40
N PRO A 106 -21.85 5.99 1.36
CA PRO A 106 -21.00 5.56 0.26
C PRO A 106 -21.82 5.32 -1.01
N ARG A 107 -21.19 5.56 -2.15
CA ARG A 107 -21.70 5.17 -3.46
C ARG A 107 -21.06 3.83 -3.83
N LEU A 108 -21.88 2.81 -4.04
CA LEU A 108 -21.41 1.43 -4.29
C LEU A 108 -21.81 0.92 -5.68
N SER A 109 -22.23 1.80 -6.60
CA SER A 109 -22.60 1.43 -7.96
C SER A 109 -21.36 1.05 -8.78
N ASN A 110 -21.45 -0.03 -9.57
CA ASN A 110 -20.36 -0.48 -10.44
C ASN A 110 -19.83 0.66 -11.32
N GLY A 111 -18.52 0.81 -11.34
CA GLY A 111 -17.84 1.86 -12.12
C GLY A 111 -17.93 3.28 -11.55
N GLY A 112 -18.55 3.47 -10.38
CA GLY A 112 -18.69 4.77 -9.73
C GLY A 112 -18.63 4.67 -8.20
N MET A 113 -17.88 3.70 -7.66
CA MET A 113 -17.70 3.55 -6.21
C MET A 113 -16.92 4.72 -5.63
N GLU A 114 -17.40 5.26 -4.52
CA GLU A 114 -16.79 6.41 -3.85
C GLU A 114 -17.23 6.48 -2.40
N GLN A 115 -16.28 6.72 -1.49
CA GLN A 115 -16.54 7.11 -0.12
C GLN A 115 -16.21 8.58 0.05
N ARG A 116 -17.23 9.41 0.29
CA ARG A 116 -17.06 10.83 0.59
C ARG A 116 -17.00 11.09 2.09
N PHE A 117 -16.32 12.16 2.45
CA PHE A 117 -16.23 12.68 3.81
C PHE A 117 -16.86 14.08 3.89
N GLY A 118 -17.25 14.49 5.11
CA GLY A 118 -17.91 15.76 5.34
C GLY A 118 -17.08 17.00 4.99
N ASN A 119 -15.76 16.86 4.84
CA ASN A 119 -14.83 17.92 4.41
C ASN A 119 -14.67 18.02 2.87
N GLY A 120 -15.49 17.30 2.08
CA GLY A 120 -15.41 17.29 0.61
C GLY A 120 -14.45 16.25 0.02
N SER A 121 -13.60 15.64 0.84
CA SER A 121 -12.64 14.61 0.41
C SER A 121 -13.32 13.31 0.01
N PHE A 122 -12.63 12.49 -0.78
CA PHE A 122 -13.14 11.18 -1.15
C PHE A 122 -12.02 10.14 -1.35
N ILE A 123 -12.40 8.87 -1.18
CA ILE A 123 -11.60 7.70 -1.53
C ILE A 123 -12.34 6.93 -2.63
N CYS A 124 -11.66 6.58 -3.71
CA CYS A 124 -12.24 5.95 -4.89
C CYS A 124 -11.34 4.82 -5.41
N PRO A 125 -11.88 3.60 -5.62
CA PRO A 125 -11.15 2.55 -6.32
C PRO A 125 -11.05 2.85 -7.82
N LEU A 126 -9.91 2.55 -8.43
CA LEU A 126 -9.67 2.70 -9.87
C LEU A 126 -9.36 1.36 -10.53
N ALA A 127 -9.69 1.26 -11.81
CA ALA A 127 -9.17 0.22 -12.68
C ALA A 127 -7.96 0.75 -13.47
N VAL A 128 -7.01 -0.12 -13.81
CA VAL A 128 -5.80 0.22 -14.58
C VAL A 128 -6.13 0.99 -15.85
N THR A 129 -7.17 0.57 -16.59
CA THR A 129 -7.62 1.22 -17.83
C THR A 129 -8.09 2.66 -17.67
N LYS A 130 -8.52 3.07 -16.46
CA LYS A 130 -8.95 4.45 -16.18
C LYS A 130 -7.80 5.37 -15.80
N VAL A 131 -6.69 4.81 -15.31
CA VAL A 131 -5.50 5.59 -14.91
C VAL A 131 -4.75 6.09 -16.14
N ALA A 132 -4.73 5.33 -17.23
CA ALA A 132 -4.13 5.72 -18.50
C ALA A 132 -4.85 6.89 -19.19
N GLY A 133 -6.03 7.31 -18.71
CA GLY A 133 -6.79 8.46 -19.19
C GLY A 133 -6.45 9.74 -18.44
N HIS A 134 -5.58 10.50 -18.95
CA HIS A 134 -5.04 11.81 -18.58
C HIS A 134 -5.93 12.77 -17.76
N GLY A 135 -5.34 13.45 -16.77
CA GLY A 135 -5.91 14.64 -16.13
C GLY A 135 -6.57 14.42 -14.79
N THR A 136 -6.59 13.22 -14.21
CA THR A 136 -7.13 12.97 -12.88
C THR A 136 -6.15 13.50 -11.83
N GLN A 137 -6.54 14.57 -11.15
CA GLN A 137 -5.76 15.15 -10.04
C GLN A 137 -5.87 14.25 -8.81
N MET A 138 -4.75 13.97 -8.15
CA MET A 138 -4.68 13.08 -6.99
C MET A 138 -3.81 13.68 -5.89
N ASP A 139 -4.24 13.51 -4.65
CA ASP A 139 -3.48 13.86 -3.45
C ASP A 139 -2.78 12.64 -2.85
N LYS A 140 -3.37 11.48 -3.02
CA LYS A 140 -2.76 10.19 -2.71
C LYS A 140 -3.21 9.14 -3.72
N PHE A 141 -2.27 8.35 -4.15
CA PHE A 141 -2.52 7.22 -5.04
C PHE A 141 -1.81 5.98 -4.55
N THR A 142 -2.56 4.93 -4.33
CA THR A 142 -2.02 3.63 -3.94
C THR A 142 -2.14 2.65 -5.11
N ILE A 143 -0.99 2.12 -5.55
CA ILE A 143 -0.89 0.98 -6.45
C ILE A 143 -0.62 -0.24 -5.59
N ASP A 144 -1.65 -1.04 -5.32
CA ASP A 144 -1.50 -2.28 -4.56
C ASP A 144 -1.37 -3.48 -5.50
N GLU A 145 -0.69 -4.52 -5.03
CA GLU A 145 -0.34 -5.71 -5.79
C GLU A 145 0.42 -5.36 -7.10
N ALA A 146 1.41 -4.46 -6.97
CA ALA A 146 2.20 -3.93 -8.09
C ALA A 146 2.96 -5.01 -8.88
N PHE A 147 3.13 -6.23 -8.32
CA PHE A 147 3.67 -7.39 -9.03
C PHE A 147 2.86 -7.76 -10.28
N SER A 148 1.60 -7.34 -10.38
CA SER A 148 0.72 -7.65 -11.52
C SER A 148 0.92 -6.73 -12.72
N LEU A 149 1.71 -5.66 -12.59
CA LEU A 149 1.96 -4.70 -13.64
C LEU A 149 3.22 -5.07 -14.44
N ASP A 150 3.13 -4.96 -15.77
CA ASP A 150 4.31 -4.91 -16.62
C ASP A 150 4.98 -3.53 -16.55
N ASP A 151 6.23 -3.46 -17.01
CA ASP A 151 7.05 -2.25 -16.93
C ASP A 151 6.46 -1.08 -17.73
N GLU A 152 5.88 -1.34 -18.89
CA GLU A 152 5.26 -0.31 -19.73
C GLU A 152 4.05 0.31 -19.05
N THR A 153 3.14 -0.52 -18.55
CA THR A 153 1.93 -0.08 -17.84
C THR A 153 2.29 0.68 -16.55
N GLY A 154 3.23 0.16 -15.76
CA GLY A 154 3.65 0.80 -14.51
C GLY A 154 4.27 2.18 -14.75
N LYS A 155 5.16 2.32 -15.74
CA LYS A 155 5.75 3.60 -16.13
C LYS A 155 4.72 4.58 -16.65
N LEU A 156 3.82 4.13 -17.53
CA LEU A 156 2.74 4.96 -18.07
C LEU A 156 1.87 5.56 -16.94
N ILE A 157 1.55 4.75 -15.92
CA ILE A 157 0.81 5.22 -14.74
C ILE A 157 1.60 6.30 -14.02
N LEU A 158 2.86 6.07 -13.71
CA LEU A 158 3.70 7.02 -12.96
C LEU A 158 3.90 8.32 -13.73
N ASP A 159 4.18 8.25 -15.03
CA ASP A 159 4.41 9.43 -15.90
C ASP A 159 3.13 10.26 -16.05
N GLY A 160 1.97 9.63 -16.12
CA GLY A 160 0.68 10.33 -16.18
C GLY A 160 0.30 11.03 -14.88
N MET A 161 0.84 10.61 -13.74
CA MET A 161 0.47 11.13 -12.42
C MET A 161 1.33 12.31 -11.96
N ALA A 162 2.61 12.31 -12.26
CA ALA A 162 3.54 13.30 -11.75
C ALA A 162 3.09 14.78 -12.03
N PRO A 163 2.60 15.14 -13.23
CA PRO A 163 2.12 16.51 -13.48
C PRO A 163 0.89 16.87 -12.65
N THR A 164 -0.02 15.90 -12.44
CA THR A 164 -1.27 16.15 -11.71
C THR A 164 -1.02 16.37 -10.21
N MET A 165 -0.02 15.71 -9.65
CA MET A 165 0.40 15.85 -8.27
C MET A 165 1.00 17.23 -8.00
N ASN A 166 1.85 17.75 -8.89
CA ASN A 166 2.39 19.10 -8.76
C ASN A 166 1.29 20.17 -8.73
N THR A 167 0.26 20.01 -9.54
CA THR A 167 -0.91 20.90 -9.51
C THR A 167 -1.63 20.84 -8.16
N ARG A 168 -1.79 19.65 -7.60
CA ARG A 168 -2.44 19.47 -6.28
C ARG A 168 -1.61 20.09 -5.14
N LEU A 169 -0.29 19.91 -5.16
CA LEU A 169 0.61 20.56 -4.18
C LEU A 169 0.39 22.08 -4.17
N HIS A 170 0.32 22.70 -5.35
CA HIS A 170 0.08 24.14 -5.47
C HIS A 170 -1.24 24.58 -4.81
N PHE A 171 -2.32 23.82 -5.02
CA PHE A 171 -3.63 24.19 -4.49
C PHE A 171 -3.84 23.83 -3.01
N THR A 172 -3.29 22.73 -2.55
CA THR A 172 -3.54 22.21 -1.19
C THR A 172 -2.45 22.57 -0.19
N GLY A 173 -1.25 22.91 -0.66
CA GLY A 173 -0.07 23.09 0.18
C GLY A 173 0.43 21.78 0.82
N VAL A 174 -0.15 20.64 0.47
CA VAL A 174 0.22 19.32 0.99
C VAL A 174 0.84 18.49 -0.12
N GLN A 175 2.07 18.00 0.11
CA GLN A 175 2.75 17.12 -0.85
C GLN A 175 1.93 15.87 -1.11
N PRO A 176 1.48 15.63 -2.34
CA PRO A 176 0.84 14.37 -2.72
C PRO A 176 1.82 13.21 -2.66
N GLN A 177 1.30 12.01 -2.41
CA GLN A 177 2.11 10.79 -2.32
C GLN A 177 1.61 9.68 -3.23
N ILE A 178 2.54 8.99 -3.90
CA ILE A 178 2.30 7.70 -4.57
C ILE A 178 2.82 6.60 -3.66
N TRP A 179 1.94 5.65 -3.35
CA TRP A 179 2.29 4.42 -2.63
C TRP A 179 2.27 3.25 -3.61
N ILE A 180 3.39 2.53 -3.72
CA ILE A 180 3.53 1.31 -4.51
C ILE A 180 3.73 0.17 -3.52
N THR A 181 2.73 -0.68 -3.39
CA THR A 181 2.73 -1.76 -2.39
C THR A 181 2.57 -3.11 -3.07
N SER A 182 3.28 -4.10 -2.59
CA SER A 182 3.24 -5.45 -3.14
C SER A 182 3.82 -6.50 -2.19
N THR A 183 3.52 -7.76 -2.47
CA THR A 183 4.41 -8.88 -2.17
C THR A 183 5.36 -9.01 -3.36
N GLU A 184 6.55 -9.63 -3.18
CA GLU A 184 7.47 -9.95 -4.27
C GLU A 184 6.74 -10.68 -5.41
N GLY A 185 7.20 -10.44 -6.62
CA GLY A 185 6.57 -10.96 -7.82
C GLY A 185 7.15 -12.30 -8.31
N THR A 186 6.86 -12.56 -9.57
CA THR A 186 7.45 -13.63 -10.38
C THR A 186 8.40 -13.01 -11.40
N ALA A 187 9.02 -13.81 -12.27
CA ALA A 187 9.85 -13.33 -13.37
C ALA A 187 9.07 -12.33 -14.29
N ASP A 188 7.76 -12.50 -14.42
CA ASP A 188 6.90 -11.66 -15.27
C ASP A 188 6.52 -10.30 -14.63
N SER A 189 6.81 -10.10 -13.35
CA SER A 189 6.50 -8.87 -12.60
C SER A 189 7.49 -7.75 -12.92
N THR A 190 7.63 -7.40 -14.20
CA THR A 190 8.75 -6.60 -14.72
C THR A 190 8.81 -5.19 -14.14
N PHE A 191 7.67 -4.55 -13.87
CA PHE A 191 7.62 -3.24 -13.22
C PHE A 191 8.18 -3.28 -11.80
N LEU A 192 7.63 -4.15 -10.95
CA LEU A 192 8.04 -4.26 -9.55
C LEU A 192 9.49 -4.73 -9.44
N ASN A 193 9.88 -5.74 -10.22
CA ASN A 193 11.23 -6.28 -10.22
C ASN A 193 12.27 -5.21 -10.57
N GLY A 194 12.04 -4.46 -11.66
CA GLY A 194 12.93 -3.37 -12.07
C GLY A 194 13.07 -2.28 -11.00
N LEU A 195 11.97 -1.95 -10.33
CA LEU A 195 11.95 -0.96 -9.24
C LEU A 195 12.77 -1.43 -8.04
N LEU A 196 12.49 -2.64 -7.52
CA LEU A 196 13.17 -3.19 -6.34
C LEU A 196 14.65 -3.47 -6.61
N ASP A 197 15.01 -4.02 -7.79
CA ASP A 197 16.39 -4.28 -8.17
C ASP A 197 17.20 -2.99 -8.26
N SER A 198 16.61 -1.92 -8.82
CA SER A 198 17.23 -0.60 -8.85
C SER A 198 17.51 -0.07 -7.44
N PHE A 199 16.56 -0.22 -6.52
CA PHE A 199 16.70 0.26 -5.14
C PHE A 199 17.71 -0.58 -4.34
N ARG A 200 17.72 -1.89 -4.48
CA ARG A 200 18.72 -2.81 -3.90
C ARG A 200 20.13 -2.49 -4.41
N ALA A 201 20.26 -2.02 -5.64
CA ALA A 201 21.52 -1.53 -6.21
C ALA A 201 21.92 -0.11 -5.76
N GLY A 202 21.13 0.52 -4.87
CA GLY A 202 21.42 1.87 -4.34
C GLY A 202 20.88 3.02 -5.19
N ASN A 203 20.16 2.74 -6.30
CA ASN A 203 19.60 3.78 -7.18
C ASN A 203 18.20 4.19 -6.72
N VAL A 204 18.10 4.77 -5.53
CA VAL A 204 16.82 5.25 -4.98
C VAL A 204 16.63 6.71 -5.36
N PRO A 205 15.53 7.08 -6.05
CA PRO A 205 15.26 8.48 -6.39
C PRO A 205 15.11 9.35 -5.14
N THR A 206 15.51 10.61 -5.24
CA THR A 206 15.29 11.60 -4.19
C THR A 206 13.81 11.66 -3.81
N ARG A 207 13.53 11.86 -2.52
CA ARG A 207 12.17 11.92 -1.95
C ARG A 207 11.38 10.61 -2.05
N THR A 208 12.08 9.50 -2.20
CA THR A 208 11.52 8.15 -2.15
C THR A 208 11.96 7.47 -0.86
N CYS A 209 11.02 6.96 -0.06
CA CYS A 209 11.33 5.96 0.96
C CYS A 209 10.86 4.58 0.48
N TRP A 210 11.59 3.56 0.89
CA TRP A 210 11.24 2.20 0.53
C TRP A 210 11.52 1.22 1.65
N PHE A 211 10.71 0.18 1.69
CA PHE A 211 10.73 -0.86 2.72
C PHE A 211 10.65 -2.22 2.04
N ASP A 212 11.55 -3.09 2.41
CA ASP A 212 11.65 -4.44 1.87
C ASP A 212 11.69 -5.45 3.02
N PHE A 213 10.51 -5.92 3.40
CA PHE A 213 10.35 -6.89 4.49
C PHE A 213 10.35 -8.30 3.91
N GLY A 214 11.39 -9.05 4.17
CA GLY A 214 11.52 -10.43 3.71
C GLY A 214 12.61 -11.18 4.46
N ILE A 215 12.74 -12.47 4.21
CA ILE A 215 13.85 -13.26 4.72
C ILE A 215 15.13 -12.93 3.93
N PRO A 216 16.33 -13.04 4.53
CA PRO A 216 17.59 -12.86 3.81
C PRO A 216 17.71 -13.79 2.60
N ASP A 217 18.43 -13.36 1.54
CA ASP A 217 18.54 -14.11 0.29
C ASP A 217 19.17 -15.48 0.44
N ASP A 218 20.07 -15.65 1.41
CA ASP A 218 20.76 -16.88 1.75
C ASP A 218 20.02 -17.78 2.76
N ALA A 219 18.89 -17.31 3.29
CA ALA A 219 18.12 -18.06 4.27
C ALA A 219 17.18 -19.09 3.63
N ASP A 220 16.91 -20.18 4.33
CA ASP A 220 16.00 -21.24 3.88
C ASP A 220 14.52 -20.83 4.16
N PRO A 221 13.68 -20.67 3.14
CA PRO A 221 12.27 -20.37 3.33
C PRO A 221 11.47 -21.53 3.96
N GLU A 222 11.99 -22.75 3.98
CA GLU A 222 11.38 -23.89 4.65
C GLU A 222 11.70 -23.93 6.16
N ASP A 223 12.69 -23.19 6.63
CA ASP A 223 12.95 -23.02 8.06
C ASP A 223 11.94 -22.08 8.70
N PHE A 224 11.02 -22.64 9.46
CA PHE A 224 9.98 -21.86 10.16
C PHE A 224 10.56 -20.86 11.17
N GLN A 225 11.73 -21.11 11.75
CA GLN A 225 12.37 -20.16 12.66
C GLN A 225 12.83 -18.91 11.89
N THR A 226 13.30 -19.09 10.67
CA THR A 226 13.61 -17.98 9.76
C THR A 226 12.36 -17.18 9.43
N ILE A 227 11.25 -17.80 9.04
CA ILE A 227 10.00 -17.09 8.78
C ILE A 227 9.51 -16.36 10.03
N LEU A 228 9.49 -17.02 11.20
CA LEU A 228 9.05 -16.40 12.46
C LEU A 228 9.92 -15.20 12.87
N LYS A 229 11.20 -15.23 12.55
CA LYS A 229 12.14 -14.14 12.85
C LYS A 229 11.94 -12.92 11.94
N TRP A 230 11.70 -13.13 10.66
CA TRP A 230 11.75 -12.08 9.65
C TRP A 230 10.39 -11.61 9.14
N HIS A 231 9.34 -12.41 9.31
CA HIS A 231 8.01 -12.01 8.89
C HIS A 231 7.41 -10.98 9.86
N PRO A 232 7.04 -9.79 9.40
CA PRO A 232 6.72 -8.65 10.27
C PRO A 232 5.44 -8.82 11.11
N ALA A 233 4.61 -9.83 10.83
CA ALA A 233 3.40 -10.14 11.58
C ALA A 233 3.48 -11.42 12.42
N ALA A 234 4.61 -12.13 12.38
CA ALA A 234 4.80 -13.35 13.17
C ALA A 234 4.69 -13.07 14.67
N GLY A 235 3.94 -13.91 15.38
CA GLY A 235 3.66 -13.74 16.80
C GLY A 235 2.70 -12.58 17.14
N LEU A 236 2.23 -11.82 16.16
CA LEU A 236 1.28 -10.71 16.31
C LEU A 236 -0.09 -11.02 15.70
N LEU A 237 -0.13 -11.48 14.46
CA LEU A 237 -1.37 -11.85 13.77
C LEU A 237 -1.59 -13.36 13.73
N TRP A 238 -0.52 -14.14 13.78
CA TRP A 238 -0.54 -15.60 13.74
C TRP A 238 0.69 -16.20 14.44
N ASP A 239 0.61 -17.45 14.83
CA ASP A 239 1.65 -18.21 15.54
C ASP A 239 2.23 -19.34 14.69
N VAL A 240 3.18 -20.11 15.27
CA VAL A 240 3.83 -21.24 14.58
C VAL A 240 2.87 -22.34 14.16
N ARG A 241 1.72 -22.51 14.85
CA ARG A 241 0.71 -23.53 14.48
C ARG A 241 0.01 -23.12 13.20
N GLN A 242 -0.43 -21.85 13.15
CA GLN A 242 -1.04 -21.29 11.96
C GLN A 242 -0.05 -21.23 10.79
N LEU A 243 1.25 -21.01 11.06
CA LEU A 243 2.29 -21.07 10.03
C LEU A 243 2.39 -22.46 9.39
N ARG A 244 2.27 -23.54 10.18
CA ARG A 244 2.21 -24.90 9.66
C ARG A 244 0.98 -25.13 8.77
N ASP A 245 -0.19 -24.69 9.24
CA ASP A 245 -1.44 -24.79 8.47
C ASP A 245 -1.33 -24.01 7.14
N PHE A 246 -0.67 -22.84 7.14
CA PHE A 246 -0.39 -22.10 5.92
C PHE A 246 0.55 -22.87 4.99
N ARG A 247 1.64 -23.48 5.53
CA ARG A 247 2.59 -24.24 4.70
C ARG A 247 1.93 -25.46 4.02
N GLU A 248 1.01 -26.13 4.69
CA GLU A 248 0.26 -27.25 4.11
C GLU A 248 -0.54 -26.83 2.87
N GLN A 249 -1.08 -25.59 2.84
CA GLN A 249 -1.79 -25.06 1.68
C GLN A 249 -0.88 -24.84 0.46
N PHE A 250 0.44 -24.79 0.68
CA PHE A 250 1.46 -24.67 -0.37
C PHE A 250 2.17 -25.99 -0.66
N ALA A 251 1.61 -27.14 -0.26
CA ALA A 251 2.24 -28.44 -0.54
C ALA A 251 2.49 -28.61 -2.05
N GLY A 252 3.75 -28.89 -2.42
CA GLY A 252 4.17 -28.98 -3.83
C GLY A 252 4.30 -27.63 -4.56
N ASN A 253 4.32 -26.50 -3.84
CA ASN A 253 4.54 -25.17 -4.38
C ASN A 253 5.49 -24.38 -3.49
N GLU A 254 6.75 -24.81 -3.46
CA GLU A 254 7.80 -24.23 -2.62
C GLU A 254 8.11 -22.77 -3.01
N ALA A 255 8.15 -22.47 -4.31
CA ALA A 255 8.36 -21.11 -4.81
C ALA A 255 7.22 -20.16 -4.40
N GLY A 256 5.98 -20.64 -4.50
CA GLY A 256 4.81 -19.90 -4.01
C GLY A 256 4.84 -19.64 -2.50
N TRP A 257 5.31 -20.61 -1.72
CA TRP A 257 5.53 -20.47 -0.29
C TRP A 257 6.61 -19.43 0.02
N ALA A 258 7.78 -19.55 -0.58
CA ALA A 258 8.90 -18.63 -0.41
C ALA A 258 8.49 -17.19 -0.75
N ARG A 259 7.71 -17.01 -1.82
CA ARG A 259 7.15 -15.72 -2.21
C ARG A 259 6.12 -15.21 -1.19
N ALA A 260 5.20 -16.04 -0.77
CA ALA A 260 4.10 -15.62 0.10
C ALA A 260 4.56 -15.26 1.52
N PHE A 261 5.44 -16.06 2.11
CA PHE A 261 5.85 -15.92 3.51
C PHE A 261 7.30 -15.45 3.69
N GLY A 262 8.17 -15.76 2.75
CA GLY A 262 9.54 -15.25 2.73
C GLY A 262 9.70 -13.91 2.03
N ASN A 263 8.69 -13.47 1.28
CA ASN A 263 8.74 -12.32 0.39
C ASN A 263 9.92 -12.41 -0.58
N ARG A 264 10.11 -13.56 -1.20
CA ARG A 264 11.12 -13.83 -2.21
C ARG A 264 10.51 -13.86 -3.60
N ARG A 265 11.27 -13.35 -4.56
CA ARG A 265 10.89 -13.45 -5.99
C ARG A 265 10.84 -14.90 -6.42
N ASP A 266 9.77 -15.29 -7.10
CA ASP A 266 9.68 -16.56 -7.79
C ASP A 266 10.28 -16.39 -9.19
N ASN A 267 11.46 -16.96 -9.39
CA ASN A 267 12.20 -16.90 -10.66
C ASN A 267 11.85 -18.05 -11.62
N GLY A 268 10.88 -18.91 -11.26
CA GLY A 268 10.40 -19.99 -12.13
C GLY A 268 11.41 -21.14 -12.32
N VAL A 269 12.29 -21.39 -11.32
CA VAL A 269 13.28 -22.48 -11.34
C VAL A 269 12.77 -23.66 -10.54
#